data_6ee1582dc6cbdaf75ce10e2a3d0d474d
#
_entry.id   6ee1582dc6cbdaf75ce10e2a3d0d474d
#
_cell.length_a   1.000
_cell.length_b   1.000
_cell.length_c   1.000
_cell.angle_alpha   90.00
_cell.angle_beta   90.00
_cell.angle_gamma   90.00
#
_symmetry.space_group_name_H-M   'P 1'
#
loop_
_entity.id
_entity.type
_entity.pdbx_description
1 polymer ?
#
loop_
_entity_poly.entity_id
_entity_poly.type
_entity_poly.pdbx_seq_one_letter_code
_entity_poly.pdbx_strand_id
1 'polypeptide(L)'
;MTEYRKPTPAEIEALTAAGNSAENWDAIEVAQNFTPAQLSGCRLEGRVQIGRGARLRRCTIRNYRIGEEALIEGVTALECRRESSFGNGVRVAAINENGGRTVRIYDRLTAQTAYILAVYRYRPEAVEAIERMIERYAAERRDTLGTVGPHARITGARFIREVNIGKGATIDGASLLENGTVCAGAYVGIDVQARDFIAAEGARIDGGTLLERCFAGECCTLDKH
;
A
#
# COMPACT_ATOMS: atom_id res chain seq x y z
N MET A 1 7.79 -20.57 1.49
CA MET A 1 6.70 -19.91 0.70
C MET A 1 5.38 -20.40 1.26
N THR A 2 4.44 -19.50 1.51
CA THR A 2 3.08 -19.90 1.92
C THR A 2 2.40 -20.53 0.71
N GLU A 3 1.98 -21.78 0.85
CA GLU A 3 1.19 -22.44 -0.19
C GLU A 3 -0.26 -21.96 -0.11
N TYR A 4 -0.82 -21.59 -1.26
CA TYR A 4 -2.20 -21.15 -1.40
C TYR A 4 -3.05 -22.19 -2.10
N ARG A 5 -4.33 -22.25 -1.74
CA ARG A 5 -5.36 -23.09 -2.34
C ARG A 5 -6.67 -22.33 -2.47
N LYS A 6 -7.58 -22.84 -3.24
CA LYS A 6 -8.97 -22.34 -3.26
C LYS A 6 -9.71 -22.76 -1.99
N PRO A 7 -10.68 -21.94 -1.52
CA PRO A 7 -11.57 -22.35 -0.44
C PRO A 7 -12.38 -23.58 -0.88
N THR A 8 -12.61 -24.50 0.05
CA THR A 8 -13.48 -25.65 -0.19
C THR A 8 -14.96 -25.23 -0.19
N PRO A 9 -15.88 -26.04 -0.79
CA PRO A 9 -17.31 -25.73 -0.74
C PRO A 9 -17.87 -25.52 0.68
N ALA A 10 -17.42 -26.34 1.65
CA ALA A 10 -17.81 -26.18 3.05
C ALA A 10 -17.29 -24.89 3.69
N GLU A 11 -16.07 -24.46 3.34
CA GLU A 11 -15.54 -23.17 3.78
C GLU A 11 -16.31 -22.01 3.16
N ILE A 12 -16.70 -22.09 1.88
CA ILE A 12 -17.52 -21.07 1.20
C ILE A 12 -18.89 -20.92 1.87
N GLU A 13 -19.53 -22.05 2.21
CA GLU A 13 -20.81 -22.05 2.93
C GLU A 13 -20.65 -21.36 4.31
N ALA A 14 -19.63 -21.73 5.08
CA ALA A 14 -19.35 -21.13 6.37
C ALA A 14 -19.01 -19.63 6.26
N LEU A 15 -18.24 -19.23 5.24
CA LEU A 15 -17.94 -17.82 4.96
C LEU A 15 -19.19 -17.03 4.62
N THR A 16 -20.07 -17.59 3.80
CA THR A 16 -21.33 -16.94 3.41
C THR A 16 -22.25 -16.79 4.63
N ALA A 17 -22.35 -17.82 5.47
CA ALA A 17 -23.10 -17.75 6.73
C ALA A 17 -22.55 -16.69 7.71
N ALA A 18 -21.25 -16.42 7.67
CA ALA A 18 -20.61 -15.35 8.45
C ALA A 18 -20.73 -13.95 7.79
N GLY A 19 -21.58 -13.79 6.76
CA GLY A 19 -21.86 -12.54 6.09
C GLY A 19 -20.78 -12.11 5.09
N ASN A 20 -19.92 -13.02 4.67
CA ASN A 20 -18.93 -12.72 3.63
C ASN A 20 -19.53 -12.99 2.24
N SER A 21 -19.05 -12.25 1.25
CA SER A 21 -19.40 -12.44 -0.16
C SER A 21 -18.17 -12.30 -1.05
N ALA A 22 -18.18 -13.00 -2.18
CA ALA A 22 -17.18 -12.83 -3.23
C ALA A 22 -17.87 -12.65 -4.59
N GLU A 23 -17.28 -11.80 -5.43
CA GLU A 23 -17.70 -11.66 -6.84
C GLU A 23 -17.51 -12.98 -7.59
N ASN A 24 -16.38 -13.66 -7.31
CA ASN A 24 -16.07 -14.99 -7.82
C ASN A 24 -15.18 -15.73 -6.80
N TRP A 25 -15.70 -16.79 -6.16
CA TRP A 25 -14.93 -17.59 -5.21
C TRP A 25 -13.73 -18.30 -5.85
N ASP A 26 -13.76 -18.57 -7.15
CA ASP A 26 -12.63 -19.17 -7.88
C ASP A 26 -11.42 -18.22 -8.01
N ALA A 27 -11.63 -16.93 -7.83
CA ALA A 27 -10.57 -15.94 -7.83
C ALA A 27 -9.97 -15.67 -6.44
N ILE A 28 -10.53 -16.31 -5.40
CA ILE A 28 -10.07 -16.21 -4.02
C ILE A 28 -9.12 -17.37 -3.70
N GLU A 29 -7.97 -17.04 -3.14
CA GLU A 29 -6.97 -18.02 -2.69
C GLU A 29 -6.70 -17.83 -1.19
N VAL A 30 -6.61 -18.91 -0.46
CA VAL A 30 -6.39 -18.91 0.99
C VAL A 30 -5.17 -19.77 1.35
N ALA A 31 -4.50 -19.45 2.44
CA ALA A 31 -3.39 -20.27 2.94
C ALA A 31 -3.86 -21.68 3.31
N GLN A 32 -2.98 -22.67 3.29
CA GLN A 32 -3.31 -24.08 3.57
C GLN A 32 -4.04 -24.28 4.91
N ASN A 33 -3.64 -23.54 5.93
CA ASN A 33 -4.22 -23.60 7.29
C ASN A 33 -5.28 -22.52 7.55
N PHE A 34 -5.93 -22.03 6.49
CA PHE A 34 -7.03 -21.08 6.58
C PHE A 34 -8.23 -21.68 7.33
N THR A 35 -8.91 -20.84 8.10
CA THR A 35 -10.19 -21.16 8.74
C THR A 35 -11.20 -20.05 8.44
N PRO A 36 -12.48 -20.37 8.18
CA PRO A 36 -13.52 -19.37 7.90
C PRO A 36 -13.68 -18.30 8.97
N ALA A 37 -13.36 -18.60 10.24
CA ALA A 37 -13.40 -17.64 11.35
C ALA A 37 -12.46 -16.43 11.20
N GLN A 38 -11.53 -16.47 10.26
CA GLN A 38 -10.64 -15.36 9.93
C GLN A 38 -11.36 -14.21 9.22
N LEU A 39 -12.51 -14.47 8.60
CA LEU A 39 -13.29 -13.48 7.85
C LEU A 39 -14.68 -13.30 8.44
N SER A 40 -15.15 -12.05 8.51
CA SER A 40 -16.52 -11.73 8.95
C SER A 40 -17.01 -10.43 8.31
N GLY A 41 -18.16 -10.51 7.60
CA GLY A 41 -18.79 -9.35 6.98
C GLY A 41 -17.94 -8.68 5.90
N CYS A 42 -17.17 -9.45 5.15
CA CYS A 42 -16.27 -8.96 4.11
C CYS A 42 -16.85 -9.16 2.71
N ARG A 43 -16.54 -8.21 1.81
CA ARG A 43 -16.81 -8.33 0.38
C ARG A 43 -15.49 -8.44 -0.38
N LEU A 44 -15.31 -9.56 -1.09
CA LEU A 44 -14.10 -9.86 -1.84
C LEU A 44 -14.39 -9.74 -3.35
N GLU A 45 -13.56 -8.97 -4.06
CA GLU A 45 -13.74 -8.68 -5.47
C GLU A 45 -12.43 -8.90 -6.24
N GLY A 46 -12.54 -9.41 -7.47
CA GLY A 46 -11.38 -9.76 -8.27
C GLY A 46 -10.50 -10.82 -7.60
N ARG A 47 -9.19 -10.73 -7.78
CA ARG A 47 -8.23 -11.68 -7.22
C ARG A 47 -7.80 -11.29 -5.82
N VAL A 48 -8.08 -12.12 -4.82
CA VAL A 48 -7.65 -11.90 -3.43
C VAL A 48 -6.94 -13.13 -2.89
N GLN A 49 -5.74 -12.93 -2.34
CA GLN A 49 -4.97 -13.96 -1.64
C GLN A 49 -4.94 -13.64 -0.14
N ILE A 50 -5.30 -14.61 0.70
CA ILE A 50 -5.40 -14.43 2.16
C ILE A 50 -4.37 -15.31 2.85
N GLY A 51 -3.41 -14.66 3.49
CA GLY A 51 -2.31 -15.30 4.20
C GLY A 51 -2.72 -15.98 5.50
N ARG A 52 -1.81 -16.78 6.02
CA ARG A 52 -1.99 -17.51 7.27
C ARG A 52 -2.29 -16.54 8.42
N GLY A 53 -3.31 -16.84 9.23
CA GLY A 53 -3.66 -16.05 10.41
C GLY A 53 -4.14 -14.64 10.15
N ALA A 54 -4.28 -14.22 8.88
CA ALA A 54 -4.83 -12.92 8.54
C ALA A 54 -6.30 -12.82 9.00
N ARG A 55 -6.70 -11.67 9.53
CA ARG A 55 -8.05 -11.42 10.05
C ARG A 55 -8.68 -10.24 9.32
N LEU A 56 -9.81 -10.49 8.68
CA LEU A 56 -10.54 -9.52 7.88
C LEU A 56 -11.95 -9.34 8.43
N ARG A 57 -12.33 -8.12 8.79
CA ARG A 57 -13.65 -7.81 9.37
C ARG A 57 -14.25 -6.55 8.77
N ARG A 58 -15.49 -6.66 8.29
CA ARG A 58 -16.27 -5.51 7.79
C ARG A 58 -15.48 -4.66 6.81
N CYS A 59 -14.97 -5.27 5.73
CA CYS A 59 -14.16 -4.60 4.74
C CYS A 59 -14.51 -5.04 3.32
N THR A 60 -14.29 -4.15 2.35
CA THR A 60 -14.31 -4.49 0.93
C THR A 60 -12.89 -4.54 0.40
N ILE A 61 -12.51 -5.65 -0.23
CA ILE A 61 -11.16 -5.87 -0.74
C ILE A 61 -11.22 -6.28 -2.20
N ARG A 62 -10.46 -5.58 -3.07
CA ARG A 62 -10.36 -5.88 -4.49
C ARG A 62 -8.91 -5.95 -4.93
N ASN A 63 -8.54 -7.08 -5.56
CA ASN A 63 -7.21 -7.29 -6.16
C ASN A 63 -6.05 -7.05 -5.18
N TYR A 64 -6.00 -7.81 -4.07
CA TYR A 64 -4.95 -7.71 -3.07
C TYR A 64 -4.40 -9.05 -2.61
N ARG A 65 -3.10 -9.05 -2.31
CA ARG A 65 -2.42 -10.11 -1.56
C ARG A 65 -2.31 -9.68 -0.10
N ILE A 66 -2.96 -10.40 0.79
CA ILE A 66 -2.94 -10.11 2.24
C ILE A 66 -1.91 -11.03 2.90
N GLY A 67 -0.93 -10.44 3.55
CA GLY A 67 0.16 -11.13 4.24
C GLY A 67 -0.27 -11.86 5.51
N GLU A 68 0.66 -12.65 6.05
CA GLU A 68 0.43 -13.42 7.27
C GLU A 68 0.13 -12.51 8.46
N GLU A 69 -0.82 -12.93 9.29
CA GLU A 69 -1.23 -12.25 10.53
C GLU A 69 -1.59 -10.76 10.36
N ALA A 70 -1.91 -10.34 9.13
CA ALA A 70 -2.42 -9.01 8.88
C ALA A 70 -3.83 -8.85 9.48
N LEU A 71 -4.12 -7.66 10.01
CA LEU A 71 -5.43 -7.28 10.53
C LEU A 71 -6.02 -6.18 9.66
N ILE A 72 -7.20 -6.41 9.09
CA ILE A 72 -7.96 -5.41 8.32
C ILE A 72 -9.37 -5.33 8.90
N GLU A 73 -9.74 -4.18 9.47
CA GLU A 73 -11.03 -4.03 10.12
C GLU A 73 -11.68 -2.68 9.83
N GLY A 74 -12.95 -2.69 9.44
CA GLY A 74 -13.74 -1.47 9.24
C GLY A 74 -13.22 -0.61 8.08
N VAL A 75 -12.74 -1.23 7.00
CA VAL A 75 -12.21 -0.53 5.83
C VAL A 75 -13.28 -0.49 4.74
N THR A 76 -13.69 0.71 4.33
CA THR A 76 -14.73 0.87 3.31
C THR A 76 -14.30 0.27 1.98
N ALA A 77 -13.09 0.59 1.50
CA ALA A 77 -12.53 -0.03 0.31
C ALA A 77 -11.00 -0.07 0.35
N LEU A 78 -10.44 -1.26 0.19
CA LEU A 78 -9.04 -1.54 -0.08
C LEU A 78 -8.96 -2.15 -1.48
N GLU A 79 -8.57 -1.38 -2.48
CA GLU A 79 -8.76 -1.77 -3.88
C GLU A 79 -7.58 -1.42 -4.79
N CYS A 80 -7.30 -2.32 -5.73
CA CYS A 80 -6.43 -2.05 -6.87
C CYS A 80 -7.27 -2.24 -8.14
N ARG A 81 -7.58 -1.15 -8.83
CA ARG A 81 -8.48 -1.14 -10.00
C ARG A 81 -7.74 -1.04 -11.32
N ARG A 82 -6.48 -0.64 -11.26
CA ARG A 82 -5.60 -0.44 -12.43
C ARG A 82 -4.18 -0.90 -12.11
N GLU A 83 -3.39 -1.08 -13.16
CA GLU A 83 -1.96 -1.26 -13.00
C GLU A 83 -1.35 -0.02 -12.35
N SER A 84 -0.53 -0.22 -11.32
CA SER A 84 0.13 0.85 -10.59
C SER A 84 1.57 0.49 -10.26
N SER A 85 2.44 1.48 -10.18
CA SER A 85 3.77 1.37 -9.56
C SER A 85 3.76 1.74 -8.07
N PHE A 86 2.55 1.96 -7.52
CA PHE A 86 2.35 2.25 -6.09
C PHE A 86 3.19 3.44 -5.60
N GLY A 87 3.13 4.56 -6.34
CA GLY A 87 3.87 5.78 -6.04
C GLY A 87 5.33 5.78 -6.50
N ASN A 88 5.90 4.62 -6.87
CA ASN A 88 7.27 4.58 -7.38
C ASN A 88 7.36 5.23 -8.77
N GLY A 89 8.34 6.09 -8.96
CA GLY A 89 8.55 6.82 -10.21
C GLY A 89 7.80 8.15 -10.33
N VAL A 90 6.99 8.53 -9.34
CA VAL A 90 6.35 9.85 -9.30
C VAL A 90 7.40 10.95 -9.18
N ARG A 91 7.19 12.07 -9.88
CA ARG A 91 8.06 13.23 -9.81
C ARG A 91 7.53 14.24 -8.79
N VAL A 92 8.40 14.63 -7.86
CA VAL A 92 8.12 15.58 -6.79
C VAL A 92 8.96 16.82 -6.98
N ALA A 93 8.38 18.02 -6.86
CA ALA A 93 9.10 19.28 -6.87
C ALA A 93 9.74 19.51 -5.48
N ALA A 94 11.02 19.14 -5.33
CA ALA A 94 11.66 19.08 -4.02
C ALA A 94 12.19 20.42 -3.50
N ILE A 95 12.54 21.39 -4.38
CA ILE A 95 13.20 22.64 -3.99
C ILE A 95 12.46 23.88 -4.48
N ASN A 96 11.60 23.73 -5.47
CA ASN A 96 10.93 24.87 -6.10
C ASN A 96 9.49 24.46 -6.45
N GLU A 97 8.52 25.11 -5.82
CA GLU A 97 7.09 24.89 -6.05
C GLU A 97 6.67 25.12 -7.51
N ASN A 98 7.38 26.00 -8.23
CA ASN A 98 7.15 26.24 -9.65
C ASN A 98 7.75 25.16 -10.58
N GLY A 99 8.26 24.06 -10.03
CA GLY A 99 8.95 23.00 -10.78
C GLY A 99 10.40 23.36 -11.14
N GLY A 100 11.06 22.55 -11.95
CA GLY A 100 12.44 22.77 -12.40
C GLY A 100 13.49 21.96 -11.67
N ARG A 101 13.30 21.60 -10.42
CA ARG A 101 14.15 20.68 -9.66
C ARG A 101 13.29 19.55 -9.09
N THR A 102 12.91 18.64 -9.96
CA THR A 102 12.12 17.50 -9.58
C THR A 102 13.01 16.32 -9.16
N VAL A 103 12.56 15.59 -8.15
CA VAL A 103 13.12 14.31 -7.72
C VAL A 103 12.10 13.23 -8.04
N ARG A 104 12.54 12.16 -8.68
CA ARG A 104 11.71 10.99 -8.90
C ARG A 104 11.78 10.12 -7.64
N ILE A 105 10.64 9.98 -6.95
CA ILE A 105 10.57 9.21 -5.71
C ILE A 105 10.42 7.71 -5.98
N TYR A 106 10.93 6.89 -5.07
CA TYR A 106 10.75 5.44 -5.02
C TYR A 106 10.99 4.96 -3.59
N ASP A 107 10.53 3.77 -3.24
CA ASP A 107 10.50 3.26 -1.85
C ASP A 107 11.89 2.98 -1.23
N ARG A 108 12.97 3.14 -2.02
CA ARG A 108 14.38 3.07 -1.56
C ARG A 108 15.12 4.40 -1.72
N LEU A 109 14.38 5.50 -1.87
CA LEU A 109 15.00 6.83 -2.00
C LEU A 109 15.68 7.21 -0.69
N THR A 110 16.97 7.56 -0.78
CA THR A 110 17.74 8.12 0.34
C THR A 110 17.91 9.63 0.18
N ALA A 111 18.19 10.32 1.28
CA ALA A 111 18.49 11.75 1.26
C ALA A 111 19.66 12.09 0.33
N GLN A 112 20.68 11.22 0.27
CA GLN A 112 21.85 11.39 -0.63
C GLN A 112 21.44 11.31 -2.11
N THR A 113 20.62 10.31 -2.47
CA THR A 113 20.12 10.18 -3.84
C THR A 113 19.23 11.36 -4.22
N ALA A 114 18.33 11.78 -3.35
CA ALA A 114 17.47 12.93 -3.55
C ALA A 114 18.29 14.23 -3.73
N TYR A 115 19.34 14.42 -2.91
CA TYR A 115 20.26 15.54 -3.04
C TYR A 115 20.98 15.56 -4.40
N ILE A 116 21.50 14.43 -4.86
CA ILE A 116 22.13 14.33 -6.18
C ILE A 116 21.13 14.71 -7.27
N LEU A 117 19.93 14.14 -7.27
CA LEU A 117 18.91 14.43 -8.26
C LEU A 117 18.50 15.92 -8.29
N ALA A 118 18.43 16.57 -7.13
CA ALA A 118 18.00 17.96 -7.01
C ALA A 118 19.10 18.97 -7.31
N VAL A 119 20.36 18.70 -6.92
CA VAL A 119 21.43 19.70 -6.87
C VAL A 119 22.53 19.47 -7.91
N TYR A 120 22.86 18.22 -8.27
CA TYR A 120 23.98 17.89 -9.16
C TYR A 120 23.69 18.10 -10.64
N ARG A 121 22.96 19.18 -10.99
CA ARG A 121 22.54 19.50 -12.36
C ARG A 121 23.71 19.77 -13.33
N TYR A 122 24.87 20.11 -12.82
CA TYR A 122 26.11 20.27 -13.58
C TYR A 122 26.75 18.92 -14.01
N ARG A 123 26.18 17.80 -13.56
CA ARG A 123 26.54 16.44 -13.95
C ARG A 123 25.32 15.73 -14.55
N PRO A 124 24.85 16.15 -15.73
CA PRO A 124 23.59 15.64 -16.30
C PRO A 124 23.62 14.12 -16.51
N GLU A 125 24.75 13.57 -16.93
CA GLU A 125 24.92 12.13 -17.17
C GLU A 125 24.68 11.30 -15.90
N ALA A 126 25.14 11.77 -14.74
CA ALA A 126 24.94 11.09 -13.46
C ALA A 126 23.46 11.15 -13.06
N VAL A 127 22.82 12.32 -13.18
CA VAL A 127 21.40 12.51 -12.88
C VAL A 127 20.55 11.61 -13.79
N GLU A 128 20.81 11.60 -15.10
CA GLU A 128 20.09 10.75 -16.04
C GLU A 128 20.29 9.24 -15.78
N ALA A 129 21.49 8.84 -15.35
CA ALA A 129 21.73 7.44 -15.00
C ALA A 129 20.88 6.99 -13.79
N ILE A 130 20.78 7.86 -12.76
CA ILE A 130 19.92 7.60 -11.59
C ILE A 130 18.44 7.64 -11.99
N GLU A 131 17.99 8.58 -12.80
CA GLU A 131 16.62 8.66 -13.30
C GLU A 131 16.24 7.37 -14.05
N ARG A 132 17.09 6.89 -14.96
CA ARG A 132 16.88 5.62 -15.69
C ARG A 132 16.84 4.40 -14.75
N MET A 133 17.67 4.39 -13.71
CA MET A 133 17.62 3.34 -12.68
C MET A 133 16.27 3.33 -11.97
N ILE A 134 15.79 4.49 -11.54
CA ILE A 134 14.50 4.61 -10.85
C ILE A 134 13.33 4.25 -11.77
N GLU A 135 13.39 4.64 -13.05
CA GLU A 135 12.37 4.26 -14.05
C GLU A 135 12.25 2.74 -14.22
N ARG A 136 13.38 2.05 -14.34
CA ARG A 136 13.39 0.58 -14.42
C ARG A 136 12.84 -0.04 -13.14
N TYR A 137 13.27 0.44 -12.00
CA TYR A 137 12.77 -0.01 -10.70
C TYR A 137 11.25 0.16 -10.58
N ALA A 138 10.74 1.33 -10.94
CA ALA A 138 9.30 1.61 -10.93
C ALA A 138 8.53 0.71 -11.91
N ALA A 139 9.09 0.43 -13.08
CA ALA A 139 8.50 -0.48 -14.06
C ALA A 139 8.40 -1.93 -13.53
N GLU A 140 9.44 -2.40 -12.84
CA GLU A 140 9.46 -3.73 -12.20
C GLU A 140 8.47 -3.86 -11.03
N ARG A 141 8.06 -2.73 -10.44
CA ARG A 141 7.08 -2.68 -9.34
C ARG A 141 5.63 -2.60 -9.81
N ARG A 142 5.40 -2.41 -11.11
CA ARG A 142 4.04 -2.37 -11.63
C ARG A 142 3.33 -3.69 -11.46
N ASP A 143 2.14 -3.61 -10.88
CA ASP A 143 1.25 -4.77 -10.72
C ASP A 143 -0.20 -4.28 -10.74
N THR A 144 -1.10 -5.20 -11.03
CA THR A 144 -2.56 -5.03 -10.89
C THR A 144 -3.07 -5.51 -9.54
N LEU A 145 -2.18 -6.11 -8.72
CA LEU A 145 -2.47 -6.59 -7.37
C LEU A 145 -1.70 -5.77 -6.35
N GLY A 146 -2.42 -5.11 -5.44
CA GLY A 146 -1.84 -4.50 -4.26
C GLY A 146 -1.35 -5.54 -3.25
N THR A 147 -0.51 -5.12 -2.32
CA THR A 147 -0.02 -5.98 -1.23
C THR A 147 -0.24 -5.35 0.13
N VAL A 148 -0.66 -6.17 1.09
CA VAL A 148 -0.61 -5.89 2.52
C VAL A 148 0.43 -6.82 3.14
N GLY A 149 1.48 -6.27 3.69
CA GLY A 149 2.60 -7.02 4.26
C GLY A 149 2.20 -7.80 5.52
N PRO A 150 3.05 -8.77 5.94
CA PRO A 150 2.84 -9.52 7.16
C PRO A 150 2.72 -8.60 8.40
N HIS A 151 1.84 -8.97 9.34
CA HIS A 151 1.59 -8.24 10.60
C HIS A 151 1.14 -6.77 10.41
N ALA A 152 0.80 -6.34 9.21
CA ALA A 152 0.25 -5.00 8.98
C ALA A 152 -1.14 -4.87 9.61
N ARG A 153 -1.48 -3.66 10.06
CA ARG A 153 -2.77 -3.34 10.70
C ARG A 153 -3.44 -2.20 9.96
N ILE A 154 -4.67 -2.42 9.52
CA ILE A 154 -5.48 -1.41 8.84
C ILE A 154 -6.83 -1.35 9.55
N THR A 155 -7.12 -0.24 10.21
CA THR A 155 -8.34 -0.07 11.01
C THR A 155 -9.04 1.23 10.64
N GLY A 156 -10.37 1.19 10.47
CA GLY A 156 -11.22 2.37 10.30
C GLY A 156 -10.93 3.24 9.07
N ALA A 157 -10.11 2.78 8.14
CA ALA A 157 -9.78 3.55 6.94
C ALA A 157 -10.93 3.57 5.94
N ARG A 158 -11.10 4.70 5.22
CA ARG A 158 -12.17 4.82 4.23
C ARG A 158 -11.75 4.25 2.88
N PHE A 159 -10.82 4.90 2.19
CA PHE A 159 -10.43 4.52 0.82
C PHE A 159 -8.91 4.35 0.73
N ILE A 160 -8.49 3.15 0.37
CA ILE A 160 -7.10 2.81 0.07
C ILE A 160 -7.07 2.26 -1.36
N ARG A 161 -6.47 3.00 -2.29
CA ARG A 161 -6.49 2.70 -3.73
C ARG A 161 -5.08 2.66 -4.30
N GLU A 162 -4.74 1.58 -4.99
CA GLU A 162 -3.40 1.40 -5.56
C GLU A 162 -2.28 1.70 -4.55
N VAL A 163 -2.35 1.13 -3.34
CA VAL A 163 -1.36 1.35 -2.27
C VAL A 163 -0.75 0.03 -1.83
N ASN A 164 0.58 -0.06 -1.84
CA ASN A 164 1.30 -1.14 -1.19
C ASN A 164 1.55 -0.82 0.28
N ILE A 165 1.30 -1.78 1.16
CA ILE A 165 1.43 -1.64 2.60
C ILE A 165 2.48 -2.64 3.08
N GLY A 166 3.53 -2.15 3.71
CA GLY A 166 4.69 -2.90 4.16
C GLY A 166 4.44 -3.75 5.40
N LYS A 167 5.43 -4.57 5.73
CA LYS A 167 5.41 -5.41 6.93
C LYS A 167 5.27 -4.56 8.21
N GLY A 168 4.33 -4.91 9.08
CA GLY A 168 4.12 -4.24 10.36
C GLY A 168 3.68 -2.77 10.26
N ALA A 169 3.37 -2.28 9.06
CA ALA A 169 2.84 -0.95 8.89
C ALA A 169 1.44 -0.83 9.50
N THR A 170 1.11 0.36 9.98
CA THR A 170 -0.19 0.64 10.59
C THR A 170 -0.90 1.78 9.87
N ILE A 171 -2.14 1.54 9.47
CA ILE A 171 -3.05 2.56 8.95
C ILE A 171 -4.25 2.61 9.90
N ASP A 172 -4.48 3.74 10.53
CA ASP A 172 -5.54 3.91 11.54
C ASP A 172 -6.39 5.14 11.23
N GLY A 173 -7.57 4.93 10.70
CA GLY A 173 -8.54 6.00 10.43
C GLY A 173 -8.22 6.91 9.24
N ALA A 174 -7.34 6.53 8.34
CA ALA A 174 -7.03 7.34 7.15
C ALA A 174 -8.25 7.52 6.24
N SER A 175 -8.47 8.75 5.76
CA SER A 175 -9.61 9.08 4.90
C SER A 175 -9.39 8.68 3.45
N LEU A 176 -8.20 8.94 2.88
CA LEU A 176 -7.87 8.58 1.49
C LEU A 176 -6.38 8.35 1.33
N LEU A 177 -6.02 7.18 0.83
CA LEU A 177 -4.67 6.88 0.36
C LEU A 177 -4.78 6.43 -1.09
N GLU A 178 -4.06 7.08 -2.01
CA GLU A 178 -4.12 6.77 -3.45
C GLU A 178 -2.73 6.79 -4.08
N ASN A 179 -2.44 5.76 -4.90
CA ASN A 179 -1.18 5.59 -5.63
C ASN A 179 0.05 5.81 -4.75
N GLY A 180 0.29 4.90 -3.80
CA GLY A 180 1.37 5.08 -2.84
C GLY A 180 1.96 3.80 -2.27
N THR A 181 3.00 3.97 -1.48
CA THR A 181 3.60 2.91 -0.68
C THR A 181 3.74 3.38 0.77
N VAL A 182 3.19 2.60 1.68
CA VAL A 182 3.44 2.71 3.12
C VAL A 182 4.46 1.64 3.47
N CYS A 183 5.72 2.01 3.69
CA CYS A 183 6.82 1.06 3.92
C CYS A 183 6.72 0.36 5.29
N ALA A 184 7.65 -0.56 5.55
CA ALA A 184 7.63 -1.35 6.78
C ALA A 184 7.64 -0.48 8.04
N GLY A 185 6.80 -0.82 9.02
CA GLY A 185 6.72 -0.11 10.30
C GLY A 185 6.23 1.34 10.23
N ALA A 186 5.89 1.86 9.04
CA ALA A 186 5.35 3.20 8.92
C ALA A 186 3.92 3.28 9.48
N TYR A 187 3.55 4.46 9.95
CA TYR A 187 2.24 4.76 10.53
C TYR A 187 1.52 5.85 9.73
N VAL A 188 0.27 5.60 9.38
CA VAL A 188 -0.62 6.60 8.76
C VAL A 188 -1.88 6.69 9.61
N GLY A 189 -2.11 7.85 10.21
CA GLY A 189 -3.14 8.07 11.20
C GLY A 189 -4.44 8.66 10.68
N ILE A 190 -5.22 9.16 11.64
CA ILE A 190 -6.60 9.58 11.45
C ILE A 190 -6.72 10.74 10.45
N ASP A 191 -7.74 10.66 9.60
CA ASP A 191 -8.11 11.66 8.58
C ASP A 191 -7.01 12.05 7.57
N VAL A 192 -5.89 11.33 7.56
CA VAL A 192 -4.84 11.56 6.56
C VAL A 192 -5.38 11.34 5.15
N GLN A 193 -5.04 12.26 4.24
CA GLN A 193 -5.27 12.15 2.83
C GLN A 193 -3.94 12.25 2.08
N ALA A 194 -3.57 11.22 1.34
CA ALA A 194 -2.30 11.18 0.60
C ALA A 194 -2.50 10.64 -0.81
N ARG A 195 -1.92 11.35 -1.79
CA ARG A 195 -1.89 10.94 -3.21
C ARG A 195 -0.49 11.02 -3.76
N ASP A 196 -0.14 10.05 -4.62
CA ASP A 196 1.17 10.00 -5.26
C ASP A 196 2.31 10.09 -4.23
N PHE A 197 2.30 9.21 -3.24
CA PHE A 197 3.14 9.33 -2.05
C PHE A 197 3.94 8.07 -1.74
N ILE A 198 5.01 8.27 -0.98
CA ILE A 198 5.72 7.20 -0.30
C ILE A 198 5.97 7.62 1.15
N ALA A 199 5.50 6.81 2.09
CA ALA A 199 5.87 6.86 3.49
C ALA A 199 6.99 5.83 3.70
N ALA A 200 8.23 6.28 3.87
CA ALA A 200 9.40 5.43 4.04
C ALA A 200 9.37 4.66 5.37
N GLU A 201 10.32 3.78 5.60
CA GLU A 201 10.35 2.92 6.78
C GLU A 201 10.30 3.71 8.10
N GLY A 202 9.37 3.34 8.96
CA GLY A 202 9.16 4.00 10.25
C GLY A 202 8.63 5.44 10.19
N ALA A 203 8.29 5.97 9.01
CA ALA A 203 7.68 7.29 8.89
C ALA A 203 6.32 7.35 9.59
N ARG A 204 6.01 8.49 10.20
CA ARG A 204 4.72 8.76 10.85
C ARG A 204 4.02 9.93 10.17
N ILE A 205 2.80 9.70 9.69
CA ILE A 205 1.93 10.71 9.08
C ILE A 205 0.62 10.71 9.85
N ASP A 206 0.24 11.83 10.48
CA ASP A 206 -0.91 11.85 11.38
C ASP A 206 -1.69 13.17 11.30
N GLY A 207 -2.73 13.30 12.13
CA GLY A 207 -3.43 14.55 12.43
C GLY A 207 -4.18 15.18 11.24
N GLY A 208 -4.71 14.41 10.32
CA GLY A 208 -5.44 14.95 9.16
C GLY A 208 -4.54 15.60 8.10
N THR A 209 -3.25 15.26 8.09
CA THR A 209 -2.27 15.76 7.11
C THR A 209 -2.73 15.49 5.68
N LEU A 210 -2.63 16.50 4.81
CA LEU A 210 -2.90 16.42 3.38
C LEU A 210 -1.57 16.37 2.61
N LEU A 211 -1.34 15.28 1.88
CA LEU A 211 -0.14 15.09 1.06
C LEU A 211 -0.50 14.89 -0.40
N GLU A 212 0.20 15.60 -1.27
CA GLU A 212 0.15 15.38 -2.71
C GLU A 212 1.57 15.38 -3.27
N ARG A 213 1.91 14.31 -4.01
CA ARG A 213 3.26 14.10 -4.56
C ARG A 213 4.35 14.32 -3.51
N CYS A 214 4.39 13.44 -2.51
CA CYS A 214 5.25 13.59 -1.34
C CYS A 214 6.07 12.32 -1.06
N PHE A 215 7.28 12.51 -0.57
CA PHE A 215 8.12 11.48 0.01
C PHE A 215 8.36 11.81 1.48
N ALA A 216 7.71 11.09 2.37
CA ALA A 216 7.99 11.12 3.80
C ALA A 216 9.21 10.23 4.09
N GLY A 217 10.34 10.81 4.45
CA GLY A 217 11.61 10.10 4.70
C GLY A 217 11.54 9.12 5.87
N GLU A 218 12.56 8.28 6.00
CA GLU A 218 12.67 7.32 7.08
C GLU A 218 12.55 7.99 8.46
N CYS A 219 11.71 7.41 9.33
CA CYS A 219 11.49 7.87 10.70
C CYS A 219 11.06 9.35 10.84
N CYS A 220 10.67 10.03 9.75
CA CYS A 220 10.15 11.39 9.86
C CYS A 220 8.73 11.42 10.41
N THR A 221 8.34 12.54 10.99
CA THR A 221 6.98 12.78 11.49
C THR A 221 6.37 13.96 10.75
N LEU A 222 5.17 13.76 10.20
CA LEU A 222 4.33 14.78 9.60
C LEU A 222 3.01 14.81 10.37
N ASP A 223 2.67 15.94 10.97
CA ASP A 223 1.47 16.10 11.79
C ASP A 223 0.90 17.50 11.62
N LYS A 224 -0.42 17.59 11.42
CA LYS A 224 -1.26 18.83 11.47
C LYS A 224 -0.73 20.07 10.76
N HIS A 225 -0.23 19.96 9.53
CA HIS A 225 0.14 21.15 8.78
C HIS A 225 -0.21 21.04 7.31
#